data_f32dc1d588a4c37ade8563b039097f58
#
_entry.id   f32dc1d588a4c37ade8563b039097f58
#
_cell.length_a   1.000
_cell.length_b   1.000
_cell.length_c   1.000
_cell.angle_alpha   90.00
_cell.angle_beta   90.00
_cell.angle_gamma   90.00
#
_symmetry.space_group_name_H-M   'P 1'
#
loop_
_entity.id
_entity.type
_entity.pdbx_description
1 polymer ?
#
loop_
_entity_poly.entity_id
_entity_poly.type
_entity_poly.pdbx_seq_one_letter_code
_entity_poly.pdbx_strand_id
1 'polypeptide(L)'
;MSKITTHTFGEAIEAVKNGAKISRLGWNGKEQWVEMGKCFSYANTKGELINATHEDIMDRALVFVGTRGIQVGWLASQADMLAEDWLIGYDY
;
A
#
# COMPACT_ATOMS: atom_id res chain seq x y z
N MET A 1 -20.53 9.95 -19.18
CA MET A 1 -20.27 9.09 -18.01
C MET A 1 -18.87 8.50 -18.11
N SER A 2 -18.09 8.72 -17.13
CA SER A 2 -16.71 8.21 -17.15
C SER A 2 -16.68 6.72 -16.80
N LYS A 3 -15.84 5.99 -17.48
CA LYS A 3 -15.58 4.60 -17.14
C LYS A 3 -14.50 4.52 -16.08
N ILE A 4 -14.69 3.62 -15.12
CA ILE A 4 -13.67 3.30 -14.17
C ILE A 4 -12.75 2.27 -14.81
N THR A 5 -11.49 2.59 -14.91
CA THR A 5 -10.48 1.66 -15.44
C THR A 5 -9.94 0.82 -14.30
N THR A 6 -10.02 -0.49 -14.45
CA THR A 6 -9.49 -1.41 -13.44
C THR A 6 -8.26 -2.13 -13.98
N HIS A 7 -7.48 -2.67 -13.06
CA HIS A 7 -6.18 -3.26 -13.36
C HIS A 7 -5.98 -4.55 -12.60
N THR A 8 -5.02 -5.33 -13.05
CA THR A 8 -4.59 -6.53 -12.33
C THR A 8 -3.73 -6.13 -11.14
N PHE A 9 -3.54 -7.07 -10.22
CA PHE A 9 -2.65 -6.85 -9.08
C PHE A 9 -1.23 -6.55 -9.52
N GLY A 10 -0.74 -7.25 -10.55
CA GLY A 10 0.59 -7.00 -11.07
C GLY A 10 0.77 -5.57 -11.56
N GLU A 11 -0.22 -5.06 -12.29
CA GLU A 11 -0.19 -3.67 -12.74
C GLU A 11 -0.23 -2.70 -11.57
N ALA A 12 -1.05 -3.02 -10.55
CA ALA A 12 -1.15 -2.18 -9.36
C ALA A 12 0.18 -2.12 -8.60
N ILE A 13 0.85 -3.27 -8.43
CA ILE A 13 2.13 -3.32 -7.74
C ILE A 13 3.18 -2.52 -8.49
N GLU A 14 3.23 -2.61 -9.81
CA GLU A 14 4.17 -1.80 -10.57
C GLU A 14 3.88 -0.31 -10.39
N ALA A 15 2.62 0.07 -10.36
CA ALA A 15 2.25 1.47 -10.16
C ALA A 15 2.65 1.96 -8.76
N VAL A 16 2.42 1.14 -7.73
CA VAL A 16 2.75 1.57 -6.36
C VAL A 16 4.25 1.71 -6.16
N LYS A 17 5.04 0.91 -6.83
CA LYS A 17 6.51 1.07 -6.82
C LYS A 17 6.93 2.40 -7.41
N ASN A 18 6.12 2.97 -8.27
CA ASN A 18 6.40 4.24 -8.93
C ASN A 18 5.69 5.42 -8.26
N GLY A 19 5.14 5.20 -7.07
CA GLY A 19 4.59 6.29 -6.27
C GLY A 19 3.08 6.44 -6.31
N ALA A 20 2.38 5.57 -7.02
CA ALA A 20 0.92 5.65 -7.07
C ALA A 20 0.28 5.06 -5.81
N LYS A 21 -0.92 5.50 -5.53
CA LYS A 21 -1.77 4.87 -4.53
C LYS A 21 -2.63 3.84 -5.24
N ILE A 22 -2.84 2.70 -4.60
CA ILE A 22 -3.68 1.65 -5.18
C ILE A 22 -4.75 1.24 -4.19
N SER A 23 -5.89 0.83 -4.72
CA SER A 23 -7.00 0.34 -3.90
C SER A 23 -7.84 -0.59 -4.75
N ARG A 24 -8.71 -1.36 -4.08
CA ARG A 24 -9.65 -2.20 -4.82
C ARG A 24 -11.00 -1.51 -4.91
N LEU A 25 -11.68 -1.73 -6.03
CA LEU A 25 -12.98 -1.10 -6.28
C LEU A 25 -13.99 -1.41 -5.18
N GLY A 26 -13.92 -2.61 -4.61
CA GLY A 26 -14.85 -3.06 -3.59
C GLY A 26 -14.48 -2.71 -2.16
N TRP A 27 -13.39 -1.99 -1.94
CA TRP A 27 -13.02 -1.62 -0.57
C TRP A 27 -14.00 -0.61 0.00
N ASN A 28 -14.36 -0.84 1.25
CA ASN A 28 -15.29 0.04 1.95
C ASN A 28 -14.64 1.38 2.23
N GLY A 29 -15.28 2.43 1.72
CA GLY A 29 -14.79 3.78 1.93
C GLY A 29 -13.70 4.15 0.94
N LYS A 30 -13.78 5.38 0.49
CA LYS A 30 -12.85 5.89 -0.52
C LYS A 30 -11.54 6.38 0.08
N GLU A 31 -11.39 6.22 1.40
CA GLU A 31 -10.24 6.75 2.12
C GLU A 31 -9.29 5.66 2.55
N GLN A 32 -9.27 4.55 1.81
CA GLN A 32 -8.38 3.44 2.06
C GLN A 32 -7.56 3.16 0.82
N TRP A 33 -6.26 3.01 1.00
CA TRP A 33 -5.38 2.71 -0.12
C TRP A 33 -4.10 2.07 0.40
N VAL A 34 -3.30 1.56 -0.54
CA VAL A 34 -1.96 1.07 -0.27
C VAL A 34 -0.99 1.96 -1.01
N GLU A 35 0.10 2.28 -0.37
CA GLU A 35 1.17 3.07 -0.98
C GLU A 35 2.52 2.53 -0.54
N MET A 36 3.57 2.95 -1.19
CA MET A 36 4.92 2.54 -0.84
C MET A 36 5.50 3.51 0.18
N GLY A 37 5.98 2.96 1.30
CA GLY A 37 6.74 3.75 2.26
C GLY A 37 8.18 3.32 2.28
N LYS A 38 9.05 4.16 2.79
CA LYS A 38 10.45 3.82 2.96
C LYS A 38 11.05 4.60 4.13
N CYS A 39 12.23 4.15 4.53
CA CYS A 39 12.98 4.79 5.61
C CYS A 39 12.24 4.72 6.95
N PHE A 40 11.75 3.55 7.28
CA PHE A 40 10.96 3.36 8.50
C PHE A 40 11.80 3.40 9.75
N SER A 41 11.23 3.98 10.81
CA SER A 41 11.79 3.88 12.13
C SER A 41 10.66 3.68 13.13
N TYR A 42 11.00 3.13 14.29
CA TYR A 42 10.01 2.91 15.33
C TYR A 42 10.67 3.03 16.70
N ALA A 43 9.85 3.28 17.71
CA ALA A 43 10.29 3.25 19.10
C ALA A 43 9.89 1.90 19.67
N ASN A 44 10.85 1.17 20.26
CA ASN A 44 10.53 -0.09 20.92
C ASN A 44 9.94 0.18 22.30
N THR A 45 9.60 -0.90 23.02
CA THR A 45 8.96 -0.75 24.33
C THR A 45 9.88 -0.16 25.39
N LYS A 46 11.18 -0.10 25.13
CA LYS A 46 12.15 0.55 26.01
C LYS A 46 12.33 2.03 25.68
N GLY A 47 11.64 2.53 24.67
CA GLY A 47 11.75 3.91 24.24
C GLY A 47 12.93 4.18 23.32
N GLU A 48 13.63 3.15 22.86
CA GLU A 48 14.73 3.31 21.92
C GLU A 48 14.21 3.52 20.51
N LEU A 49 14.81 4.47 19.78
CA LEU A 49 14.46 4.71 18.39
C LEU A 49 15.27 3.77 17.51
N ILE A 50 14.58 2.95 16.74
CA ILE A 50 15.19 1.96 15.86
C ILE A 50 14.92 2.36 14.43
N ASN A 51 15.96 2.48 13.64
CA ASN A 51 15.82 2.71 12.20
C ASN A 51 15.82 1.37 11.51
N ALA A 52 14.70 1.04 10.86
CA ALA A 52 14.55 -0.24 10.16
C ALA A 52 15.09 -0.11 8.75
N THR A 53 16.37 -0.45 8.58
CA THR A 53 16.99 -0.49 7.26
C THR A 53 17.32 -1.93 6.93
N HIS A 54 16.89 -2.36 5.75
CA HIS A 54 17.22 -3.68 5.22
C HIS A 54 17.81 -3.51 3.83
N GLU A 55 19.06 -3.85 3.69
CA GLU A 55 19.73 -3.72 2.40
C GLU A 55 19.04 -4.55 1.33
N ASP A 56 18.59 -5.76 1.70
CA ASP A 56 17.96 -6.67 0.75
C ASP A 56 16.62 -6.18 0.23
N ILE A 57 15.86 -5.46 1.03
CA ILE A 57 14.55 -4.95 0.65
C ILE A 57 14.53 -3.43 0.47
N MET A 58 15.70 -2.83 0.53
CA MET A 58 15.90 -1.41 0.24
C MET A 58 15.05 -0.49 1.12
N ASP A 59 14.87 -0.86 2.37
CA ASP A 59 14.12 -0.10 3.39
C ASP A 59 12.73 0.35 2.94
N ARG A 60 12.09 -0.42 2.07
CA ARG A 60 10.73 -0.12 1.58
C ARG A 60 9.74 -1.15 2.11
N ALA A 61 8.49 -0.72 2.25
CA ALA A 61 7.41 -1.62 2.59
C ALA A 61 6.09 -1.06 2.05
N LEU A 62 5.17 -1.97 1.75
CA LEU A 62 3.81 -1.57 1.42
C LEU A 62 3.12 -1.11 2.70
N VAL A 63 2.41 -0.01 2.60
CA VAL A 63 1.72 0.61 3.73
C VAL A 63 0.24 0.70 3.41
N PHE A 64 -0.59 0.12 4.28
CA PHE A 64 -2.03 0.26 4.15
C PHE A 64 -2.46 1.48 4.95
N VAL A 65 -3.10 2.43 4.27
CA VAL A 65 -3.64 3.62 4.91
C VAL A 65 -5.14 3.45 5.00
N GLY A 66 -5.63 3.29 6.20
CA GLY A 66 -7.06 3.08 6.44
C GLY A 66 -7.66 4.21 7.24
N THR A 67 -8.96 4.13 7.45
CA THR A 67 -9.68 5.17 8.18
C THR A 67 -9.29 5.24 9.65
N ARG A 68 -8.70 4.17 10.18
CA ARG A 68 -8.31 4.11 11.59
C ARG A 68 -6.80 4.22 11.80
N GLY A 69 -6.05 4.43 10.75
CA GLY A 69 -4.62 4.57 10.89
C GLY A 69 -3.86 3.85 9.80
N ILE A 70 -2.58 3.72 10.03
CA ILE A 70 -1.62 3.22 9.05
C ILE A 70 -1.07 1.89 9.52
N GLN A 71 -1.05 0.91 8.63
CA GLN A 71 -0.44 -0.38 8.89
C GLN A 71 0.78 -0.53 7.99
N VAL A 72 1.95 -0.57 8.56
CA VAL A 72 3.19 -0.78 7.83
C VAL A 72 3.38 -2.28 7.62
N GLY A 73 3.75 -2.65 6.39
CA GLY A 73 3.95 -4.05 6.07
C GLY A 73 2.66 -4.76 5.69
N TRP A 74 1.83 -4.12 4.89
CA TRP A 74 0.57 -4.72 4.44
C TRP A 74 0.83 -5.99 3.64
N LEU A 75 0.06 -7.03 3.94
CA LEU A 75 0.16 -8.33 3.28
C LEU A 75 -1.09 -8.56 2.44
N ALA A 76 -0.91 -8.74 1.14
CA ALA A 76 -2.03 -9.00 0.25
C ALA A 76 -2.57 -10.41 0.46
N SER A 77 -3.88 -10.53 0.52
CA SER A 77 -4.53 -11.84 0.58
C SER A 77 -4.53 -12.49 -0.81
N GLN A 78 -4.89 -13.77 -0.86
CA GLN A 78 -5.09 -14.43 -2.15
C GLN A 78 -6.14 -13.70 -2.98
N ALA A 79 -7.23 -13.30 -2.34
CA ALA A 79 -8.28 -12.56 -3.03
C ALA A 79 -7.74 -11.26 -3.62
N ASP A 80 -6.89 -10.56 -2.89
CA ASP A 80 -6.28 -9.33 -3.38
C ASP A 80 -5.38 -9.59 -4.58
N MET A 81 -4.55 -10.63 -4.49
CA MET A 81 -3.58 -10.93 -5.55
C MET A 81 -4.24 -11.40 -6.84
N LEU A 82 -5.37 -12.07 -6.74
CA LEU A 82 -6.06 -12.59 -7.91
C LEU A 82 -7.13 -11.65 -8.45
N ALA A 83 -7.40 -10.56 -7.75
CA ALA A 83 -8.42 -9.60 -8.17
C ALA A 83 -7.96 -8.82 -9.40
N GLU A 84 -8.94 -8.43 -10.21
CA GLU A 84 -8.69 -7.61 -11.40
C GLU A 84 -9.46 -6.29 -11.32
N ASP A 85 -9.85 -5.92 -10.10
CA ASP A 85 -10.60 -4.69 -9.86
C ASP A 85 -9.74 -3.61 -9.18
N TRP A 86 -8.43 -3.69 -9.36
CA TRP A 86 -7.52 -2.72 -8.75
C TRP A 86 -7.64 -1.36 -9.42
N LEU A 87 -7.66 -0.34 -8.60
CA LEU A 87 -7.66 1.05 -9.03
C LEU A 87 -6.28 1.62 -8.79
N ILE A 88 -5.79 2.37 -9.76
CA ILE A 88 -4.50 3.04 -9.67
C ILE A 88 -4.80 4.53 -9.74
N GLY A 89 -4.38 5.26 -8.71
CA GLY A 89 -4.68 6.66 -8.68
C GLY A 89 -3.71 7.45 -7.86
N TYR A 90 -3.78 8.73 -8.07
CA TYR A 90 -2.96 9.70 -7.38
C TYR A 90 -3.83 10.64 -6.55
N ASP A 91 -5.10 10.68 -6.85
CA ASP A 91 -6.07 11.53 -6.18
C ASP A 91 -7.24 10.70 -5.68
N TYR A 92 -7.50 10.76 -4.41
CA TYR A 92 -8.63 10.11 -3.79
C TYR A 92 -9.46 11.14 -3.02
#